data_bae002d1db8ebf474bca1ade7f192036
#
_entry.id   bae002d1db8ebf474bca1ade7f192036
#
_cell.length_a   1.000
_cell.length_b   1.000
_cell.length_c   1.000
_cell.angle_alpha   90.00
_cell.angle_beta   90.00
_cell.angle_gamma   90.00
#
_symmetry.space_group_name_H-M   'P 1'
#
loop_
_entity.id
_entity.type
_entity.pdbx_description
1 polymer ?
#
loop_
_entity_poly.entity_id
_entity_poly.type
_entity_poly.pdbx_seq_one_letter_code
_entity_poly.pdbx_strand_id
1 'polypeptide(L)'
;MLLKSGAGVGTTIIQDNFYQMDNIEKAKNRLIHFIKEMSAWEIACEEIDEQDIEEIEKLRQQKELLTDIFRKHCTAKKRVYGRPNTISYGSDYDPDEEKITQVSEGKDKIEITTQREKPMKEVFIYTLVRKGEEWFLDTKKRYSTWKQKWVRESL
;
A
#
# COMPACT_ATOMS: atom_id res chain seq x y z
N MET A 1 45.04 -11.16 -10.77
CA MET A 1 45.12 -11.32 -9.32
C MET A 1 44.73 -10.06 -8.60
N LEU A 2 45.30 -8.93 -8.94
CA LEU A 2 44.90 -7.64 -8.38
C LEU A 2 43.43 -7.33 -8.62
N LEU A 3 42.93 -7.70 -9.77
CA LEU A 3 41.51 -7.52 -10.12
C LEU A 3 40.58 -8.31 -9.23
N LYS A 4 40.94 -9.50 -8.79
CA LYS A 4 40.15 -10.31 -7.87
C LYS A 4 40.02 -9.63 -6.51
N SER A 5 41.11 -9.12 -6.00
CA SER A 5 41.12 -8.46 -4.69
C SER A 5 40.27 -7.18 -4.68
N GLY A 6 40.47 -6.34 -5.69
CA GLY A 6 39.70 -5.12 -5.82
C GLY A 6 38.23 -5.36 -6.05
N ALA A 7 37.90 -6.34 -6.89
CA ALA A 7 36.52 -6.69 -7.18
C ALA A 7 35.80 -7.22 -5.92
N GLY A 8 36.49 -7.99 -5.08
CA GLY A 8 35.91 -8.51 -3.84
C GLY A 8 35.51 -7.40 -2.88
N VAL A 9 36.38 -6.42 -2.66
CA VAL A 9 36.09 -5.29 -1.76
C VAL A 9 34.97 -4.42 -2.33
N GLY A 10 35.04 -4.10 -3.61
CA GLY A 10 34.00 -3.32 -4.27
C GLY A 10 32.64 -3.99 -4.25
N THR A 11 32.61 -5.32 -4.45
CA THR A 11 31.38 -6.09 -4.40
C THR A 11 30.72 -6.03 -3.04
N THR A 12 31.49 -6.11 -1.96
CA THR A 12 30.96 -6.05 -0.59
C THR A 12 30.27 -4.71 -0.31
N ILE A 13 30.91 -3.59 -0.68
CA ILE A 13 30.35 -2.25 -0.49
C ILE A 13 29.08 -2.08 -1.31
N ILE A 14 29.06 -2.54 -2.54
CA ILE A 14 27.89 -2.46 -3.43
C ILE A 14 26.74 -3.27 -2.85
N GLN A 15 27.01 -4.44 -2.28
CA GLN A 15 25.99 -5.29 -1.68
C GLN A 15 25.31 -4.61 -0.49
N ASP A 16 26.06 -3.92 0.38
CA ASP A 16 25.50 -3.21 1.53
C ASP A 16 24.57 -2.08 1.07
N ASN A 17 25.00 -1.28 0.11
CA ASN A 17 24.18 -0.21 -0.44
C ASN A 17 22.93 -0.75 -1.13
N PHE A 18 23.07 -1.83 -1.87
CA PHE A 18 21.96 -2.49 -2.55
C PHE A 18 20.93 -3.02 -1.54
N TYR A 19 21.39 -3.57 -0.42
CA TYR A 19 20.49 -4.09 0.62
C TYR A 19 19.62 -2.98 1.22
N GLN A 20 20.18 -1.79 1.51
CA GLN A 20 19.42 -0.65 2.00
C GLN A 20 18.38 -0.16 0.99
N MET A 21 18.79 -0.06 -0.27
CA MET A 21 17.90 0.30 -1.36
C MET A 21 16.78 -0.74 -1.51
N ASP A 22 17.12 -2.04 -1.31
CA ASP A 22 16.17 -3.13 -1.43
C ASP A 22 15.00 -3.00 -0.46
N ASN A 23 15.23 -2.58 0.79
CA ASN A 23 14.17 -2.40 1.78
C ASN A 23 13.20 -1.30 1.36
N ILE A 24 13.71 -0.15 0.92
CA ILE A 24 12.88 0.95 0.42
C ILE A 24 12.12 0.51 -0.82
N GLU A 25 12.79 -0.15 -1.74
CA GLU A 25 12.15 -0.63 -2.97
C GLU A 25 11.09 -1.69 -2.69
N LYS A 26 11.33 -2.59 -1.74
CA LYS A 26 10.33 -3.57 -1.32
C LYS A 26 9.08 -2.90 -0.76
N ALA A 27 9.25 -1.90 0.10
CA ALA A 27 8.14 -1.16 0.70
C ALA A 27 7.36 -0.39 -0.36
N LYS A 28 8.05 0.31 -1.26
CA LYS A 28 7.42 1.02 -2.37
C LYS A 28 6.63 0.06 -3.27
N ASN A 29 7.23 -1.07 -3.62
CA ASN A 29 6.59 -2.05 -4.48
C ASN A 29 5.34 -2.64 -3.82
N ARG A 30 5.40 -2.90 -2.52
CA ARG A 30 4.23 -3.35 -1.76
C ARG A 30 3.09 -2.34 -1.87
N LEU A 31 3.39 -1.06 -1.64
CA LEU A 31 2.38 -0.01 -1.73
C LEU A 31 1.81 0.13 -3.14
N ILE A 32 2.66 0.14 -4.15
CA ILE A 32 2.24 0.25 -5.55
C ILE A 32 1.32 -0.92 -5.94
N HIS A 33 1.69 -2.14 -5.57
CA HIS A 33 0.87 -3.31 -5.85
C HIS A 33 -0.46 -3.25 -5.12
N PHE A 34 -0.45 -2.82 -3.87
CA PHE A 34 -1.69 -2.66 -3.09
C PHE A 34 -2.63 -1.65 -3.76
N ILE A 35 -2.12 -0.48 -4.15
CA ILE A 35 -2.93 0.54 -4.83
C ILE A 35 -3.53 0.00 -6.12
N LYS A 36 -2.73 -0.73 -6.91
CA LYS A 36 -3.20 -1.33 -8.16
C LYS A 36 -4.29 -2.38 -7.92
N GLU A 37 -4.09 -3.24 -6.93
CA GLU A 37 -5.07 -4.29 -6.63
C GLU A 37 -6.34 -3.69 -6.03
N MET A 38 -6.24 -2.65 -5.21
CA MET A 38 -7.42 -1.96 -4.68
C MET A 38 -8.20 -1.25 -5.78
N SER A 39 -7.52 -0.62 -6.72
CA SER A 39 -8.17 -0.01 -7.89
C SER A 39 -8.90 -1.05 -8.74
N ALA A 40 -8.25 -2.19 -8.97
CA ALA A 40 -8.86 -3.30 -9.71
C ALA A 40 -10.07 -3.89 -8.95
N TRP A 41 -9.98 -3.94 -7.62
CA TRP A 41 -11.09 -4.40 -6.78
C TRP A 41 -12.30 -3.47 -6.88
N GLU A 42 -12.09 -2.16 -6.89
CA GLU A 42 -13.18 -1.20 -7.06
C GLU A 42 -13.91 -1.40 -8.38
N ILE A 43 -13.18 -1.65 -9.46
CA ILE A 43 -13.75 -1.97 -10.76
C ILE A 43 -14.52 -3.30 -10.72
N ALA A 44 -13.94 -4.32 -10.08
CA ALA A 44 -14.60 -5.62 -9.93
C ALA A 44 -15.89 -5.50 -9.11
N CYS A 45 -15.94 -4.64 -8.11
CA CYS A 45 -17.15 -4.40 -7.32
C CYS A 45 -18.26 -3.80 -8.16
N GLU A 46 -17.94 -2.87 -9.06
CA GLU A 46 -18.94 -2.32 -10.01
C GLU A 46 -19.51 -3.41 -10.91
N GLU A 47 -18.66 -4.27 -11.42
CA GLU A 47 -19.08 -5.40 -12.26
C GLU A 47 -19.97 -6.39 -11.51
N ILE A 48 -19.62 -6.68 -10.24
CA ILE A 48 -20.41 -7.57 -9.38
C ILE A 48 -21.78 -6.94 -9.11
N ASP A 49 -21.83 -5.64 -8.84
CA ASP A 49 -23.09 -4.95 -8.55
C ASP A 49 -24.04 -4.93 -9.75
N GLU A 50 -23.51 -5.03 -10.97
CA GLU A 50 -24.32 -5.10 -12.19
C GLU A 50 -24.86 -6.49 -12.49
N GLN A 51 -24.37 -7.53 -11.80
CA GLN A 51 -24.84 -8.90 -12.03
C GLN A 51 -26.23 -9.11 -11.47
N ASP A 52 -26.99 -10.00 -12.14
CA ASP A 52 -28.33 -10.38 -11.68
C ASP A 52 -28.23 -11.51 -10.67
N ILE A 53 -27.75 -11.18 -9.49
CA ILE A 53 -27.62 -12.08 -8.35
C ILE A 53 -28.11 -11.35 -7.09
N GLU A 54 -28.34 -12.10 -6.02
CA GLU A 54 -28.82 -11.53 -4.76
C GLU A 54 -27.76 -10.61 -4.14
N GLU A 55 -28.22 -9.58 -3.43
CA GLU A 55 -27.35 -8.58 -2.80
C GLU A 55 -26.38 -9.22 -1.81
N ILE A 56 -26.83 -10.23 -1.07
CA ILE A 56 -25.97 -10.92 -0.11
C ILE A 56 -24.82 -11.66 -0.81
N GLU A 57 -25.08 -12.19 -2.01
CA GLU A 57 -24.05 -12.87 -2.79
C GLU A 57 -23.06 -11.88 -3.38
N LYS A 58 -23.53 -10.71 -3.83
CA LYS A 58 -22.65 -9.63 -4.27
C LYS A 58 -21.69 -9.22 -3.17
N LEU A 59 -22.24 -8.99 -1.97
CA LEU A 59 -21.46 -8.59 -0.82
C LEU A 59 -20.44 -9.65 -0.43
N ARG A 60 -20.82 -10.92 -0.48
CA ARG A 60 -19.93 -12.04 -0.20
C ARG A 60 -18.73 -12.06 -1.14
N GLN A 61 -18.98 -11.92 -2.44
CA GLN A 61 -17.92 -11.91 -3.45
C GLN A 61 -16.99 -10.71 -3.28
N GLN A 62 -17.55 -9.53 -3.07
CA GLN A 62 -16.77 -8.30 -2.87
C GLN A 62 -15.88 -8.39 -1.64
N LYS A 63 -16.41 -8.93 -0.54
CA LYS A 63 -15.67 -9.08 0.72
C LYS A 63 -14.58 -10.13 0.59
N GLU A 64 -14.82 -11.23 -0.10
CA GLU A 64 -13.84 -12.28 -0.30
C GLU A 64 -12.62 -11.77 -1.06
N LEU A 65 -12.85 -11.04 -2.16
CA LEU A 65 -11.77 -10.44 -2.94
C LEU A 65 -10.98 -9.43 -2.11
N LEU A 66 -11.66 -8.60 -1.35
CA LEU A 66 -11.02 -7.59 -0.51
C LEU A 66 -10.20 -8.22 0.61
N THR A 67 -10.72 -9.25 1.25
CA THR A 67 -10.03 -9.98 2.31
C THR A 67 -8.72 -10.59 1.79
N ASP A 68 -8.73 -11.11 0.57
CA ASP A 68 -7.53 -11.68 -0.05
C ASP A 68 -6.46 -10.61 -0.28
N ILE A 69 -6.86 -9.42 -0.72
CA ILE A 69 -5.94 -8.29 -0.91
C ILE A 69 -5.30 -7.89 0.43
N PHE A 70 -6.11 -7.76 1.47
CA PHE A 70 -5.61 -7.39 2.81
C PHE A 70 -4.70 -8.47 3.39
N ARG A 71 -5.05 -9.74 3.20
CA ARG A 71 -4.21 -10.85 3.66
C ARG A 71 -2.85 -10.84 3.00
N LYS A 72 -2.80 -10.46 1.74
CA LYS A 72 -1.56 -10.43 0.96
C LYS A 72 -0.67 -9.24 1.30
N HIS A 73 -1.26 -8.05 1.50
CA HIS A 73 -0.52 -6.79 1.55
C HIS A 73 -0.48 -6.10 2.90
N CYS A 74 -1.40 -6.42 3.80
CA CYS A 74 -1.55 -5.68 5.04
C CYS A 74 -1.17 -6.51 6.25
N THR A 75 -0.85 -5.83 7.35
CA THR A 75 -0.61 -6.51 8.63
C THR A 75 -1.85 -7.24 9.09
N ALA A 76 -1.66 -8.35 9.82
CA ALA A 76 -2.73 -9.23 10.28
C ALA A 76 -3.46 -8.70 11.52
N LYS A 77 -3.33 -7.42 11.85
CA LYS A 77 -4.01 -6.86 13.02
C LYS A 77 -5.52 -6.76 12.79
N LYS A 78 -6.29 -6.82 13.87
CA LYS A 78 -7.73 -6.62 13.82
C LYS A 78 -8.04 -5.16 13.47
N ARG A 79 -8.85 -4.96 12.42
CA ARG A 79 -9.29 -3.65 11.98
C ARG A 79 -10.78 -3.52 12.27
N VAL A 80 -11.11 -2.75 13.32
CA VAL A 80 -12.50 -2.64 13.81
C VAL A 80 -13.35 -1.82 12.86
N TYR A 81 -12.80 -0.75 12.31
CA TYR A 81 -13.51 0.18 11.43
C TYR A 81 -12.91 0.17 10.03
N GLY A 82 -13.77 0.35 9.03
CA GLY A 82 -13.36 0.40 7.65
C GLY A 82 -13.13 -0.97 7.04
N ARG A 83 -12.37 -0.99 5.95
CA ARG A 83 -12.09 -2.23 5.23
C ARG A 83 -11.12 -3.11 6.01
N PRO A 84 -11.20 -4.45 5.92
CA PRO A 84 -12.15 -5.21 5.09
C PRO A 84 -13.48 -5.54 5.75
N ASN A 85 -13.79 -5.03 6.94
CA ASN A 85 -15.05 -5.29 7.63
C ASN A 85 -16.22 -4.57 6.96
N THR A 86 -15.99 -3.35 6.52
CA THR A 86 -16.97 -2.56 5.79
C THR A 86 -16.64 -2.60 4.31
N ILE A 87 -17.63 -2.96 3.49
CA ILE A 87 -17.48 -2.93 2.04
C ILE A 87 -17.99 -1.58 1.56
N SER A 88 -17.05 -0.71 1.25
CA SER A 88 -17.32 0.60 0.70
C SER A 88 -16.30 0.85 -0.40
N TYR A 89 -16.75 1.24 -1.57
CA TYR A 89 -15.86 1.53 -2.68
C TYR A 89 -16.32 2.75 -3.45
N GLY A 90 -15.38 3.38 -4.09
CA GLY A 90 -15.58 4.53 -4.96
C GLY A 90 -14.34 4.65 -5.80
N SER A 91 -13.85 5.86 -6.01
CA SER A 91 -12.58 6.09 -6.70
C SER A 91 -11.49 6.43 -5.67
N ASP A 92 -11.33 5.56 -4.67
CA ASP A 92 -10.40 5.79 -3.56
C ASP A 92 -8.96 5.53 -3.95
N TYR A 93 -8.73 4.63 -4.91
CA TYR A 93 -7.40 4.27 -5.37
C TYR A 93 -7.28 4.44 -6.88
N ASP A 94 -6.27 5.19 -7.31
CA ASP A 94 -5.97 5.41 -8.72
C ASP A 94 -4.45 5.38 -8.90
N PRO A 95 -3.90 4.27 -9.43
CA PRO A 95 -2.46 4.13 -9.58
C PRO A 95 -1.85 5.11 -10.58
N ASP A 96 -2.63 5.68 -11.47
CA ASP A 96 -2.15 6.66 -12.43
C ASP A 96 -2.05 8.07 -11.82
N GLU A 97 -2.91 8.38 -10.85
CA GLU A 97 -2.96 9.69 -10.23
C GLU A 97 -2.17 9.77 -8.92
N GLU A 98 -2.14 8.70 -8.15
CA GLU A 98 -1.46 8.71 -6.84
C GLU A 98 0.03 8.43 -7.00
N LYS A 99 0.87 9.43 -6.65
CA LYS A 99 2.32 9.36 -6.82
C LYS A 99 3.03 9.42 -5.48
N ILE A 100 4.10 8.66 -5.34
CA ILE A 100 4.97 8.71 -4.16
C ILE A 100 5.79 10.01 -4.24
N THR A 101 5.73 10.80 -3.17
CA THR A 101 6.46 12.08 -3.10
C THR A 101 7.57 12.06 -2.07
N GLN A 102 7.48 11.19 -1.06
CA GLN A 102 8.49 11.15 0.00
C GLN A 102 8.49 9.78 0.66
N VAL A 103 9.67 9.33 1.09
CA VAL A 103 9.85 8.11 1.86
C VAL A 103 10.68 8.44 3.09
N SER A 104 10.21 8.04 4.25
CA SER A 104 10.91 8.20 5.53
C SER A 104 11.16 6.83 6.13
N GLU A 105 12.43 6.47 6.32
CA GLU A 105 12.82 5.17 6.84
C GLU A 105 13.13 5.26 8.34
N GLY A 106 12.47 4.42 9.12
CA GLY A 106 12.76 4.21 10.53
C GLY A 106 13.17 2.76 10.76
N LYS A 107 13.36 2.41 12.02
CA LYS A 107 13.70 1.04 12.39
C LYS A 107 12.45 0.16 12.23
N ASP A 108 12.53 -0.84 11.36
CA ASP A 108 11.44 -1.78 11.06
C ASP A 108 10.13 -1.12 10.65
N LYS A 109 10.19 0.15 10.23
CA LYS A 109 9.04 0.96 9.86
C LYS A 109 9.42 1.92 8.74
N ILE A 110 8.59 2.01 7.71
CA ILE A 110 8.77 2.96 6.62
C ILE A 110 7.45 3.72 6.45
N GLU A 111 7.54 5.05 6.34
CA GLU A 111 6.40 5.89 6.02
C GLU A 111 6.55 6.39 4.59
N ILE A 112 5.51 6.20 3.79
CA ILE A 112 5.49 6.63 2.40
C ILE A 112 4.39 7.66 2.22
N THR A 113 4.78 8.86 1.79
CA THR A 113 3.84 9.93 1.46
C THR A 113 3.49 9.85 -0.01
N THR A 114 2.20 9.94 -0.30
CA THR A 114 1.70 10.00 -1.66
C THR A 114 0.84 11.25 -1.84
N GLN A 115 0.68 11.66 -3.08
CA GLN A 115 -0.15 12.80 -3.44
C GLN A 115 -0.87 12.51 -4.73
N ARG A 116 -2.13 12.94 -4.80
CA ARG A 116 -2.90 12.92 -6.03
C ARG A 116 -3.58 14.26 -6.23
N GLU A 117 -3.77 14.65 -7.49
CA GLU A 117 -4.39 15.92 -7.85
C GLU A 117 -5.87 15.75 -8.23
N LYS A 118 -6.23 14.61 -8.81
CA LYS A 118 -7.59 14.36 -9.29
C LYS A 118 -8.21 13.14 -8.59
N PRO A 119 -9.52 13.16 -8.32
CA PRO A 119 -10.49 14.20 -8.64
C PRO A 119 -10.32 15.47 -7.79
N MET A 120 -9.60 15.37 -6.68
CA MET A 120 -9.23 16.52 -5.84
C MET A 120 -7.84 16.27 -5.27
N LYS A 121 -7.19 17.34 -4.86
CA LYS A 121 -5.86 17.26 -4.26
C LYS A 121 -5.95 16.58 -2.90
N GLU A 122 -5.21 15.47 -2.74
CA GLU A 122 -5.14 14.72 -1.50
C GLU A 122 -3.71 14.26 -1.23
N VAL A 123 -3.34 14.27 0.05
CA VAL A 123 -2.04 13.80 0.50
C VAL A 123 -2.26 12.73 1.56
N PHE A 124 -1.56 11.59 1.39
CA PHE A 124 -1.66 10.46 2.28
C PHE A 124 -0.29 10.07 2.83
N ILE A 125 -0.27 9.50 4.03
CA ILE A 125 0.89 8.81 4.56
C ILE A 125 0.50 7.37 4.86
N TYR A 126 1.20 6.44 4.24
CA TYR A 126 1.07 5.01 4.52
C TYR A 126 2.23 4.59 5.41
N THR A 127 1.91 3.87 6.48
CA THR A 127 2.92 3.28 7.34
C THR A 127 3.02 1.80 7.00
N LEU A 128 4.24 1.35 6.70
CA LEU A 128 4.54 -0.06 6.46
C LEU A 128 5.45 -0.56 7.58
N VAL A 129 5.24 -1.79 7.99
CA VAL A 129 6.05 -2.44 9.02
C VAL A 129 6.67 -3.70 8.46
N ARG A 130 7.84 -4.03 8.99
CA ARG A 130 8.60 -5.18 8.57
C ARG A 130 8.20 -6.42 9.36
N LYS A 131 7.98 -7.51 8.64
CA LYS A 131 7.76 -8.85 9.21
C LYS A 131 8.69 -9.81 8.48
N GLY A 132 9.74 -10.25 9.16
CA GLY A 132 10.78 -11.03 8.51
C GLY A 132 11.48 -10.20 7.44
N GLU A 133 11.46 -10.66 6.22
CA GLU A 133 12.08 -9.98 5.09
C GLU A 133 11.10 -9.19 4.24
N GLU A 134 9.83 -9.15 4.65
CA GLU A 134 8.78 -8.49 3.87
C GLU A 134 8.20 -7.30 4.60
N TRP A 135 7.64 -6.39 3.82
CA TRP A 135 7.00 -5.17 4.29
C TRP A 135 5.50 -5.23 4.04
N PHE A 136 4.71 -4.87 5.05
CA PHE A 136 3.25 -4.91 5.01
C PHE A 136 2.65 -3.57 5.41
N LEU A 137 1.55 -3.21 4.77
CA LEU A 137 0.81 -2.00 5.09
C LEU A 137 0.14 -2.12 6.45
N ASP A 138 0.32 -1.13 7.28
CA ASP A 138 -0.22 -1.12 8.64
C ASP A 138 -1.30 -0.07 8.82
N THR A 139 -1.03 1.19 8.45
CA THR A 139 -1.97 2.29 8.62
C THR A 139 -1.91 3.24 7.43
N LYS A 140 -2.96 4.04 7.30
CA LYS A 140 -3.05 5.14 6.33
C LYS A 140 -3.57 6.37 7.05
N LYS A 141 -3.03 7.53 6.71
CA LYS A 141 -3.49 8.83 7.18
C LYS A 141 -3.71 9.73 5.98
N ARG A 142 -4.66 10.65 6.11
CA ARG A 142 -4.93 11.68 5.12
C ARG A 142 -4.79 13.05 5.78
N TYR A 143 -4.17 13.99 5.07
CA TYR A 143 -4.16 15.36 5.57
C TYR A 143 -5.51 16.02 5.32
N SER A 144 -6.15 16.47 6.39
CA SER A 144 -7.44 17.16 6.31
C SER A 144 -7.20 18.67 6.27
N THR A 145 -7.48 19.29 5.12
CA THR A 145 -7.38 20.76 4.98
C THR A 145 -8.43 21.47 5.84
N TRP A 146 -9.59 20.83 6.01
CA TRP A 146 -10.66 21.35 6.86
C TRP A 146 -10.24 21.42 8.32
N LYS A 147 -9.67 20.32 8.86
CA LYS A 147 -9.24 20.23 10.26
C LYS A 147 -7.82 20.73 10.47
N GLN A 148 -7.08 20.96 9.39
CA GLN A 148 -5.67 21.36 9.39
C GLN A 148 -4.80 20.39 10.20
N LYS A 149 -5.05 19.09 10.03
CA LYS A 149 -4.28 18.03 10.69
C LYS A 149 -4.38 16.72 9.93
N TRP A 150 -3.50 15.81 10.27
CA TRP A 150 -3.57 14.44 9.78
C TRP A 150 -4.68 13.69 10.48
N VAL A 151 -5.48 12.97 9.71
CA VAL A 151 -6.58 12.15 10.23
C VAL A 151 -6.37 10.70 9.81
N ARG A 152 -6.82 9.78 10.65
CA ARG A 152 -6.77 8.37 10.34
C ARG A 152 -7.71 8.07 9.17
N GLU A 153 -7.25 7.21 8.27
CA GLU A 153 -7.99 6.79 7.09
C GLU A 153 -8.01 5.26 7.03
N SER A 154 -9.04 4.68 6.40
CA SER A 154 -9.05 3.25 6.10
C SER A 154 -8.14 2.95 4.91
N LEU A 155 -7.46 1.83 4.95
CA LEU A 155 -6.74 1.31 3.79
C LEU A 155 -7.67 0.88 2.69
#